data_41fb9d1ebe765f22bc49731be002fe00
#
_entry.id   41fb9d1ebe765f22bc49731be002fe00
#
_cell.length_a   1.000
_cell.length_b   1.000
_cell.length_c   1.000
_cell.angle_alpha   90.00
_cell.angle_beta   90.00
_cell.angle_gamma   90.00
#
_symmetry.space_group_name_H-M   'P 1'
#
loop_
_entity.id
_entity.type
_entity.pdbx_description
1 polymer ?
#
loop_
_entity_poly.entity_id
_entity_poly.type
_entity_poly.pdbx_seq_one_letter_code
_entity_poly.pdbx_strand_id
1 'polypeptide(L)'
;MKTGLQLLLSLIVAPLTMMATEVKSPNGNVVLNFTVEDGRPTYTLDYKGKAVVLPSHLGLELAKDKHASMGMEERSLLEGFTLAKEETSEFDETWQPVWGETRDIRNHYNEYAATLSQEWQSAPPKGTRGQRLAFRRHERHIIIRFRVYDDGIGFRYEFPQQTELNYFLIQEEKSEFAMAGDHTAWWLPGDYDTQEQETQ
;
A
#
# COMPACT_ATOMS: atom_id res chain seq x y z
N MET A 1 33.63 2.89 54.87
CA MET A 1 33.68 2.94 53.43
C MET A 1 32.68 1.91 52.90
N LYS A 2 31.52 2.37 52.36
CA LYS A 2 30.49 1.50 51.75
C LYS A 2 30.48 1.81 50.26
N THR A 3 31.06 0.94 49.45
CA THR A 3 31.02 1.01 47.98
C THR A 3 29.68 0.48 47.48
N GLY A 4 28.82 1.39 47.01
CA GLY A 4 27.56 1.03 46.34
C GLY A 4 27.83 0.60 44.91
N LEU A 5 27.55 -0.65 44.60
CA LEU A 5 27.55 -1.21 43.25
C LEU A 5 26.28 -0.79 42.53
N GLN A 6 26.39 0.17 41.59
CA GLN A 6 25.30 0.53 40.69
C GLN A 6 25.21 -0.52 39.55
N LEU A 7 24.15 -1.34 39.54
CA LEU A 7 23.80 -2.17 38.40
C LEU A 7 23.19 -1.29 37.32
N LEU A 8 23.91 -1.08 36.24
CA LEU A 8 23.36 -0.52 34.98
C LEU A 8 22.56 -1.61 34.28
N LEU A 9 21.25 -1.53 34.35
CA LEU A 9 20.34 -2.35 33.58
C LEU A 9 20.26 -1.79 32.16
N SER A 10 21.04 -2.35 31.21
CA SER A 10 20.94 -1.98 29.80
C SER A 10 19.69 -2.64 29.20
N LEU A 11 18.69 -1.82 28.89
CA LEU A 11 17.50 -2.24 28.18
C LEU A 11 17.88 -2.50 26.71
N ILE A 12 18.04 -3.77 26.34
CA ILE A 12 18.23 -4.19 24.95
C ILE A 12 16.87 -4.08 24.27
N VAL A 13 16.62 -2.99 23.56
CA VAL A 13 15.50 -2.87 22.63
C VAL A 13 15.88 -3.65 21.38
N ALA A 14 15.37 -4.88 21.27
CA ALA A 14 15.49 -5.65 20.04
C ALA A 14 14.70 -4.92 18.94
N PRO A 15 15.27 -4.72 17.74
CA PRO A 15 14.51 -4.18 16.62
C PRO A 15 13.38 -5.14 16.29
N LEU A 16 12.15 -4.64 16.28
CA LEU A 16 11.00 -5.36 15.76
C LEU A 16 11.22 -5.50 14.25
N THR A 17 11.76 -6.62 13.80
CA THR A 17 11.83 -6.94 12.37
C THR A 17 10.40 -7.16 11.90
N MET A 18 9.81 -6.18 11.21
CA MET A 18 8.59 -6.38 10.46
C MET A 18 8.88 -7.43 9.39
N MET A 19 8.27 -8.61 9.54
CA MET A 19 8.42 -9.66 8.52
C MET A 19 7.56 -9.28 7.32
N ALA A 20 8.16 -9.33 6.14
CA ALA A 20 7.41 -9.17 4.89
C ALA A 20 6.44 -10.34 4.73
N THR A 21 5.21 -10.05 4.27
CA THR A 21 4.24 -11.11 3.94
C THR A 21 4.50 -11.60 2.53
N GLU A 22 4.77 -12.89 2.41
CA GLU A 22 5.00 -13.57 1.12
C GLU A 22 3.69 -14.14 0.57
N VAL A 23 3.38 -13.82 -0.69
CA VAL A 23 2.21 -14.36 -1.42
C VAL A 23 2.68 -14.94 -2.75
N LYS A 24 2.36 -16.21 -3.00
CA LYS A 24 2.74 -16.91 -4.23
C LYS A 24 1.58 -17.00 -5.20
N SER A 25 1.89 -17.06 -6.49
CA SER A 25 0.92 -17.48 -7.49
C SER A 25 0.51 -18.95 -7.27
N PRO A 26 -0.60 -19.42 -7.89
CA PRO A 26 -1.05 -20.81 -7.76
C PRO A 26 0.02 -21.85 -8.12
N ASN A 27 0.84 -21.59 -9.13
CA ASN A 27 1.96 -22.50 -9.51
C ASN A 27 3.26 -22.23 -8.74
N GLY A 28 3.29 -21.20 -7.87
CA GLY A 28 4.43 -20.84 -7.02
C GLY A 28 5.59 -20.13 -7.75
N ASN A 29 5.46 -19.82 -9.04
CA ASN A 29 6.54 -19.19 -9.80
C ASN A 29 6.65 -17.68 -9.59
N VAL A 30 5.53 -17.00 -9.39
CA VAL A 30 5.47 -15.57 -9.05
C VAL A 30 5.39 -15.44 -7.53
N VAL A 31 6.27 -14.64 -6.94
CA VAL A 31 6.33 -14.41 -5.50
C VAL A 31 6.29 -12.92 -5.25
N LEU A 32 5.21 -12.47 -4.61
CA LEU A 32 5.05 -11.12 -4.11
C LEU A 32 5.47 -11.08 -2.64
N ASN A 33 6.33 -10.13 -2.27
CA ASN A 33 6.58 -9.80 -0.86
C ASN A 33 6.05 -8.39 -0.60
N PHE A 34 5.26 -8.25 0.46
CA PHE A 34 4.70 -6.96 0.88
C PHE A 34 5.13 -6.64 2.31
N THR A 35 5.47 -5.39 2.56
CA THR A 35 5.82 -4.88 3.89
C THR A 35 5.44 -3.40 4.02
N VAL A 36 5.48 -2.89 5.25
CA VAL A 36 5.41 -1.44 5.51
C VAL A 36 6.74 -1.01 6.10
N GLU A 37 7.60 -0.38 5.30
CA GLU A 37 8.92 0.08 5.69
C GLU A 37 8.90 1.57 6.01
N ASP A 38 9.29 1.94 7.22
CA ASP A 38 9.27 3.35 7.69
C ASP A 38 7.92 4.04 7.44
N GLY A 39 6.83 3.29 7.57
CA GLY A 39 5.47 3.79 7.32
C GLY A 39 5.08 3.87 5.86
N ARG A 40 5.89 3.35 4.93
CA ARG A 40 5.62 3.33 3.48
C ARG A 40 5.27 1.93 3.01
N PRO A 41 4.12 1.73 2.35
CA PRO A 41 3.80 0.44 1.73
C PRO A 41 4.82 0.12 0.65
N THR A 42 5.47 -1.03 0.76
CA THR A 42 6.57 -1.45 -0.11
C THR A 42 6.34 -2.88 -0.57
N TYR A 43 6.64 -3.15 -1.84
CA TYR A 43 6.53 -4.50 -2.39
C TYR A 43 7.75 -4.85 -3.24
N THR A 44 7.99 -6.14 -3.40
CA THR A 44 8.92 -6.73 -4.37
C THR A 44 8.22 -7.85 -5.13
N LEU A 45 8.74 -8.17 -6.32
CA LEU A 45 8.25 -9.26 -7.13
C LEU A 45 9.38 -10.11 -7.67
N ASP A 46 9.28 -11.41 -7.45
CA ASP A 46 10.18 -12.40 -8.03
C ASP A 46 9.44 -13.32 -9.00
N TYR A 47 10.11 -13.74 -10.05
CA TYR A 47 9.65 -14.79 -10.98
C TYR A 47 10.67 -15.89 -11.07
N LYS A 48 10.27 -17.13 -10.71
CA LYS A 48 11.16 -18.31 -10.69
C LYS A 48 12.46 -18.05 -9.93
N GLY A 49 12.38 -17.35 -8.79
CA GLY A 49 13.51 -17.01 -7.93
C GLY A 49 14.43 -15.93 -8.47
N LYS A 50 14.03 -15.19 -9.49
CA LYS A 50 14.75 -14.00 -9.99
C LYS A 50 13.94 -12.76 -9.73
N ALA A 51 14.58 -11.71 -9.23
CA ALA A 51 13.92 -10.42 -9.02
C ALA A 51 13.45 -9.84 -10.36
N VAL A 52 12.18 -9.39 -10.39
CA VAL A 52 11.55 -8.66 -11.50
C VAL A 52 11.30 -7.23 -11.09
N VAL A 53 10.71 -7.02 -9.92
CA VAL A 53 10.51 -5.69 -9.32
C VAL A 53 11.29 -5.64 -8.01
N LEU A 54 12.21 -4.67 -7.94
CA LEU A 54 12.96 -4.33 -6.74
C LEU A 54 12.06 -3.59 -5.74
N PRO A 55 12.50 -3.32 -4.50
CA PRO A 55 11.69 -2.60 -3.53
C PRO A 55 11.08 -1.35 -4.13
N SER A 56 9.76 -1.33 -4.21
CA SER A 56 8.94 -0.30 -4.86
C SER A 56 7.85 0.15 -3.91
N HIS A 57 7.64 1.46 -3.82
CA HIS A 57 6.66 2.04 -2.92
C HIS A 57 5.30 2.22 -3.59
N LEU A 58 4.26 2.16 -2.79
CA LEU A 58 2.88 2.42 -3.21
C LEU A 58 2.32 3.59 -2.42
N GLY A 59 1.54 4.44 -3.08
CA GLY A 59 0.89 5.55 -2.41
C GLY A 59 0.23 6.54 -3.35
N LEU A 60 -0.54 7.45 -2.75
CA LEU A 60 -1.31 8.46 -3.45
C LEU A 60 -1.05 9.83 -2.83
N GLU A 61 -0.75 10.81 -3.67
CA GLU A 61 -0.70 12.20 -3.27
C GLU A 61 -2.10 12.81 -3.36
N LEU A 62 -2.58 13.35 -2.26
CA LEU A 62 -3.87 14.01 -2.19
C LEU A 62 -3.73 15.50 -2.53
N ALA A 63 -4.67 16.01 -3.32
CA ALA A 63 -4.74 17.42 -3.61
C ALA A 63 -5.11 18.21 -2.34
N LYS A 64 -4.50 19.39 -2.22
CA LYS A 64 -4.82 20.34 -1.14
C LYS A 64 -6.24 20.87 -1.33
N ASP A 65 -7.15 20.46 -0.47
CA ASP A 65 -8.50 21.03 -0.48
C ASP A 65 -8.49 22.38 0.25
N LYS A 66 -8.73 23.45 -0.50
CA LYS A 66 -8.88 24.82 0.06
C LYS A 66 -10.11 24.96 0.97
N HIS A 67 -11.04 24.00 0.89
CA HIS A 67 -12.27 23.95 1.67
C HIS A 67 -12.22 22.87 2.77
N ALA A 68 -11.11 22.15 2.95
CA ALA A 68 -10.92 21.26 4.08
C ALA A 68 -11.01 22.11 5.37
N SER A 69 -12.25 22.26 5.82
CA SER A 69 -12.56 23.05 6.99
C SER A 69 -11.95 22.39 8.23
N MET A 70 -11.12 23.15 8.89
CA MET A 70 -10.77 22.99 10.28
C MET A 70 -9.90 21.78 10.64
N GLY A 71 -8.62 21.85 10.33
CA GLY A 71 -7.59 21.09 11.06
C GLY A 71 -7.34 19.68 10.55
N MET A 72 -7.86 19.31 9.41
CA MET A 72 -7.34 18.19 8.64
C MET A 72 -6.03 18.67 7.99
N GLU A 73 -4.92 18.38 8.64
CA GLU A 73 -3.63 18.48 7.98
C GLU A 73 -3.70 17.57 6.75
N GLU A 74 -3.38 18.14 5.60
CA GLU A 74 -3.35 17.50 4.29
C GLU A 74 -2.28 16.42 4.28
N ARG A 75 -2.60 15.25 4.83
CA ARG A 75 -1.67 14.13 4.82
C ARG A 75 -1.95 13.29 3.60
N SER A 76 -0.99 13.25 2.70
CA SER A 76 -0.98 12.31 1.59
C SER A 76 -0.98 10.87 2.06
N LEU A 77 -1.49 9.98 1.21
CA LEU A 77 -1.49 8.54 1.46
C LEU A 77 -0.18 7.92 0.93
N LEU A 78 0.96 8.51 1.36
CA LEU A 78 2.30 8.10 0.94
C LEU A 78 3.07 7.40 2.06
N GLU A 79 2.91 7.87 3.30
CA GLU A 79 3.71 7.44 4.45
C GLU A 79 2.93 7.54 5.77
N GLY A 80 3.55 7.11 6.87
CA GLY A 80 2.94 7.13 8.20
C GLY A 80 1.94 6.02 8.41
N PHE A 81 1.99 4.96 7.60
CA PHE A 81 1.14 3.79 7.72
C PHE A 81 1.70 2.76 8.70
N THR A 82 0.77 2.04 9.29
CA THR A 82 1.01 0.78 9.99
C THR A 82 0.12 -0.29 9.36
N LEU A 83 0.58 -1.53 9.34
CA LEU A 83 -0.21 -2.67 8.89
C LEU A 83 -1.21 -3.04 9.98
N ALA A 84 -2.50 -2.79 9.72
CA ALA A 84 -3.56 -3.03 10.68
C ALA A 84 -4.19 -4.43 10.55
N LYS A 85 -4.31 -4.95 9.32
CA LYS A 85 -4.91 -6.25 9.02
C LYS A 85 -4.39 -6.80 7.71
N GLU A 86 -4.30 -8.12 7.63
CA GLU A 86 -3.96 -8.88 6.42
C GLU A 86 -5.03 -9.94 6.15
N GLU A 87 -5.36 -10.14 4.89
CA GLU A 87 -6.29 -11.17 4.46
C GLU A 87 -5.75 -11.83 3.19
N THR A 88 -5.85 -13.15 3.12
CA THR A 88 -5.49 -13.94 1.94
C THR A 88 -6.68 -14.77 1.50
N SER A 89 -6.82 -14.95 0.19
CA SER A 89 -7.81 -15.84 -0.39
C SER A 89 -7.30 -16.40 -1.71
N GLU A 90 -7.95 -17.47 -2.18
CA GLU A 90 -7.69 -18.08 -3.48
C GLU A 90 -8.97 -18.00 -4.32
N PHE A 91 -8.83 -17.80 -5.61
CA PHE A 91 -9.93 -17.77 -6.56
C PHE A 91 -9.57 -18.56 -7.79
N ASP A 92 -10.48 -19.44 -8.24
CA ASP A 92 -10.34 -20.25 -9.45
C ASP A 92 -11.70 -20.41 -10.13
N GLU A 93 -11.83 -19.82 -11.28
CA GLU A 93 -13.05 -19.82 -12.07
C GLU A 93 -12.69 -19.90 -13.56
N THR A 94 -13.49 -20.62 -14.34
CA THR A 94 -13.41 -20.59 -15.79
C THR A 94 -14.71 -20.01 -16.34
N TRP A 95 -14.62 -18.96 -17.15
CA TRP A 95 -15.75 -18.32 -17.78
C TRP A 95 -15.60 -18.26 -19.30
N GLN A 96 -16.71 -18.07 -19.99
CA GLN A 96 -16.74 -18.01 -21.45
C GLN A 96 -17.23 -16.61 -21.88
N PRO A 97 -16.43 -15.87 -22.66
CA PRO A 97 -16.88 -14.60 -23.23
C PRO A 97 -17.93 -14.86 -24.30
N VAL A 98 -18.81 -13.87 -24.52
CA VAL A 98 -19.85 -13.95 -25.55
C VAL A 98 -19.24 -14.03 -26.96
N TRP A 99 -18.07 -13.42 -27.15
CA TRP A 99 -17.29 -13.42 -28.37
C TRP A 99 -15.80 -13.23 -28.01
N GLY A 100 -14.90 -13.63 -28.89
CA GLY A 100 -13.45 -13.55 -28.67
C GLY A 100 -12.72 -14.73 -29.31
N GLU A 101 -11.40 -14.69 -29.33
CA GLU A 101 -10.55 -15.73 -29.91
C GLU A 101 -10.44 -16.95 -28.98
N THR A 102 -10.55 -16.73 -27.67
CA THR A 102 -10.45 -17.81 -26.67
C THR A 102 -11.82 -18.08 -26.06
N ARG A 103 -12.24 -19.33 -26.11
CA ARG A 103 -13.55 -19.78 -25.61
C ARG A 103 -13.58 -19.83 -24.07
N ASP A 104 -12.56 -20.44 -23.49
CA ASP A 104 -12.50 -20.69 -22.05
C ASP A 104 -11.37 -19.88 -21.43
N ILE A 105 -11.73 -18.91 -20.59
CA ILE A 105 -10.76 -18.04 -19.88
C ILE A 105 -10.74 -18.45 -18.42
N ARG A 106 -9.61 -18.99 -17.96
CA ARG A 106 -9.41 -19.31 -16.55
C ARG A 106 -8.91 -18.08 -15.81
N ASN A 107 -9.61 -17.71 -14.75
CA ASN A 107 -9.24 -16.66 -13.81
C ASN A 107 -8.83 -17.33 -12.49
N HIS A 108 -7.53 -17.57 -12.32
CA HIS A 108 -6.96 -18.28 -11.18
C HIS A 108 -5.83 -17.48 -10.57
N TYR A 109 -6.01 -17.07 -9.31
CA TYR A 109 -5.04 -16.25 -8.57
C TYR A 109 -5.12 -16.48 -7.06
N ASN A 110 -4.05 -16.15 -6.38
CA ASN A 110 -4.05 -15.92 -4.95
C ASN A 110 -4.17 -14.43 -4.67
N GLU A 111 -5.07 -14.05 -3.77
CA GLU A 111 -5.33 -12.66 -3.42
C GLU A 111 -4.78 -12.34 -2.02
N TYR A 112 -4.20 -11.16 -1.89
CA TYR A 112 -3.73 -10.61 -0.64
C TYR A 112 -4.26 -9.19 -0.47
N ALA A 113 -4.82 -8.89 0.70
CA ALA A 113 -5.32 -7.56 1.03
C ALA A 113 -4.66 -7.06 2.32
N ALA A 114 -3.90 -5.99 2.20
CA ALA A 114 -3.30 -5.27 3.32
C ALA A 114 -4.16 -4.07 3.70
N THR A 115 -4.76 -4.10 4.89
CA THR A 115 -5.41 -2.91 5.46
C THR A 115 -4.37 -2.10 6.21
N LEU A 116 -4.17 -0.88 5.77
CA LEU A 116 -3.19 0.07 6.33
C LEU A 116 -3.91 1.14 7.14
N SER A 117 -3.41 1.43 8.33
CA SER A 117 -3.89 2.52 9.19
C SER A 117 -2.88 3.66 9.22
N GLN A 118 -3.37 4.88 9.12
CA GLN A 118 -2.61 6.10 9.30
C GLN A 118 -3.25 6.93 10.41
N GLU A 119 -2.48 7.19 11.47
CA GLU A 119 -2.93 7.91 12.65
C GLU A 119 -2.24 9.28 12.78
N TRP A 120 -2.98 10.29 13.26
CA TRP A 120 -2.41 11.60 13.60
C TRP A 120 -3.21 12.30 14.69
N GLN A 121 -2.66 13.39 15.21
CA GLN A 121 -3.32 14.22 16.19
C GLN A 121 -3.45 15.65 15.65
N SER A 122 -4.62 16.25 15.80
CA SER A 122 -4.82 17.66 15.52
C SER A 122 -4.84 18.47 16.80
N ALA A 123 -4.29 19.70 16.72
CA ALA A 123 -4.40 20.66 17.78
C ALA A 123 -5.85 21.15 17.94
N PRO A 124 -6.27 21.50 19.16
CA PRO A 124 -7.60 22.04 19.36
C PRO A 124 -7.78 23.39 18.64
N PRO A 125 -9.02 23.72 18.19
CA PRO A 125 -9.29 24.98 17.50
C PRO A 125 -8.88 26.19 18.37
N LYS A 126 -8.19 27.15 17.77
CA LYS A 126 -7.84 28.42 18.43
C LYS A 126 -9.13 29.17 18.78
N GLY A 127 -9.33 29.52 20.05
CA GLY A 127 -10.41 30.43 20.44
C GLY A 127 -11.36 29.99 21.55
N THR A 128 -11.27 28.76 22.03
CA THR A 128 -12.14 28.30 23.13
C THR A 128 -11.55 28.62 24.49
N ARG A 129 -11.93 29.77 25.01
CA ARG A 129 -11.50 30.22 26.36
C ARG A 129 -12.21 29.35 27.41
N GLY A 130 -11.45 28.54 28.16
CA GLY A 130 -11.95 27.83 29.34
C GLY A 130 -12.22 26.33 29.20
N GLN A 131 -12.04 25.70 28.04
CA GLN A 131 -12.08 24.25 27.91
C GLN A 131 -10.67 23.65 28.01
N ARG A 132 -10.54 22.52 28.70
CA ARG A 132 -9.32 21.69 28.61
C ARG A 132 -9.17 21.25 27.15
N LEU A 133 -8.23 21.89 26.46
CA LEU A 133 -7.95 21.65 25.04
C LEU A 133 -7.28 20.28 24.92
N ALA A 134 -8.05 19.25 24.56
CA ALA A 134 -7.53 17.94 24.27
C ALA A 134 -7.20 17.84 22.78
N PHE A 135 -6.03 17.30 22.47
CA PHE A 135 -5.71 16.89 21.09
C PHE A 135 -6.74 15.87 20.62
N ARG A 136 -7.23 16.04 19.42
CA ARG A 136 -8.11 15.06 18.80
C ARG A 136 -7.26 14.07 18.01
N ARG A 137 -7.44 12.78 18.30
CA ARG A 137 -6.83 11.69 17.55
C ARG A 137 -7.71 11.39 16.34
N HIS A 138 -7.05 11.22 15.21
CA HIS A 138 -7.64 10.85 13.94
C HIS A 138 -7.02 9.56 13.46
N GLU A 139 -7.80 8.78 12.73
CA GLU A 139 -7.35 7.54 12.11
C GLU A 139 -8.09 7.36 10.77
N ARG A 140 -7.36 6.90 9.76
CA ARG A 140 -7.95 6.52 8.49
C ARG A 140 -7.30 5.25 7.95
N HIS A 141 -8.05 4.54 7.12
CA HIS A 141 -7.62 3.28 6.54
C HIS A 141 -7.69 3.33 5.02
N ILE A 142 -6.74 2.65 4.39
CA ILE A 142 -6.80 2.25 2.99
C ILE A 142 -6.52 0.76 2.90
N ILE A 143 -6.98 0.11 1.83
CA ILE A 143 -6.62 -1.28 1.55
C ILE A 143 -5.86 -1.30 0.23
N ILE A 144 -4.72 -1.99 0.23
CA ILE A 144 -4.02 -2.34 -1.00
C ILE A 144 -4.27 -3.82 -1.23
N ARG A 145 -4.93 -4.13 -2.36
CA ARG A 145 -5.28 -5.49 -2.72
C ARG A 145 -4.48 -5.93 -3.93
N PHE A 146 -3.78 -7.04 -3.78
CA PHE A 146 -3.01 -7.69 -4.84
C PHE A 146 -3.70 -8.98 -5.29
N ARG A 147 -3.61 -9.28 -6.57
CA ARG A 147 -3.89 -10.58 -7.17
C ARG A 147 -2.62 -11.08 -7.82
N VAL A 148 -2.19 -12.26 -7.40
CA VAL A 148 -0.96 -12.89 -7.87
C VAL A 148 -1.34 -14.05 -8.77
N TYR A 149 -1.14 -13.86 -10.08
CA TYR A 149 -1.37 -14.83 -11.14
C TYR A 149 -0.09 -15.57 -11.49
N ASP A 150 -0.19 -16.64 -12.27
CA ASP A 150 0.96 -17.44 -12.71
C ASP A 150 1.89 -16.69 -13.69
N ASP A 151 1.39 -15.64 -14.31
CA ASP A 151 2.05 -14.81 -15.32
C ASP A 151 2.24 -13.35 -14.92
N GLY A 152 1.78 -12.95 -13.72
CA GLY A 152 1.96 -11.57 -13.25
C GLY A 152 1.17 -11.21 -12.00
N ILE A 153 1.12 -9.92 -11.71
CA ILE A 153 0.33 -9.36 -10.62
C ILE A 153 -0.54 -8.20 -11.11
N GLY A 154 -1.65 -8.02 -10.42
CA GLY A 154 -2.41 -6.77 -10.46
C GLY A 154 -2.64 -6.26 -9.04
N PHE A 155 -2.75 -4.95 -8.86
CA PHE A 155 -3.14 -4.38 -7.58
C PHE A 155 -4.11 -3.22 -7.75
N ARG A 156 -4.78 -2.87 -6.65
CA ARG A 156 -5.65 -1.69 -6.58
C ARG A 156 -5.66 -1.11 -5.17
N TYR A 157 -5.97 0.16 -5.09
CA TYR A 157 -6.30 0.84 -3.84
C TYR A 157 -7.81 0.75 -3.61
N GLU A 158 -8.20 0.46 -2.37
CA GLU A 158 -9.59 0.48 -1.93
C GLU A 158 -9.73 1.47 -0.77
N PHE A 159 -10.81 2.24 -0.78
CA PHE A 159 -11.10 3.27 0.20
C PHE A 159 -12.37 2.89 0.97
N PRO A 160 -12.24 2.24 2.14
CA PRO A 160 -13.39 1.94 2.98
C PRO A 160 -14.13 3.21 3.38
N GLN A 161 -15.46 3.14 3.47
CA GLN A 161 -16.26 4.28 3.92
C GLN A 161 -15.89 4.64 5.37
N GLN A 162 -15.43 5.88 5.60
CA GLN A 162 -14.94 6.36 6.88
C GLN A 162 -15.02 7.88 6.97
N THR A 163 -15.00 8.43 8.18
CA THR A 163 -15.14 9.88 8.40
C THR A 163 -13.94 10.67 7.89
N GLU A 164 -12.72 10.17 8.14
CA GLU A 164 -11.47 10.90 7.87
C GLU A 164 -10.99 10.80 6.40
N LEU A 165 -11.70 10.03 5.56
CA LEU A 165 -11.43 9.87 4.13
C LEU A 165 -12.74 9.70 3.36
N ASN A 166 -13.71 10.59 3.60
CA ASN A 166 -15.03 10.52 2.96
C ASN A 166 -15.08 11.23 1.61
N TYR A 167 -14.38 12.36 1.50
CA TYR A 167 -14.23 13.12 0.26
C TYR A 167 -12.77 13.56 0.13
N PHE A 168 -12.14 13.24 -0.99
CA PHE A 168 -10.76 13.60 -1.28
C PHE A 168 -10.53 13.64 -2.78
N LEU A 169 -9.51 14.38 -3.20
CA LEU A 169 -9.04 14.43 -4.58
C LEU A 169 -7.63 13.83 -4.63
N ILE A 170 -7.45 12.86 -5.50
CA ILE A 170 -6.11 12.33 -5.81
C ILE A 170 -5.47 13.30 -6.79
N GLN A 171 -4.33 13.85 -6.42
CA GLN A 171 -3.53 14.70 -7.28
C GLN A 171 -2.63 13.87 -8.18
N GLU A 172 -2.02 12.83 -7.61
CA GLU A 172 -1.09 11.97 -8.32
C GLU A 172 -1.02 10.58 -7.68
N GLU A 173 -0.92 9.55 -8.49
CA GLU A 173 -0.56 8.21 -8.06
C GLU A 173 0.96 8.08 -8.08
N LYS A 174 1.53 7.67 -6.94
CA LYS A 174 2.98 7.50 -6.72
C LYS A 174 3.37 6.02 -6.65
N SER A 175 2.67 5.17 -7.41
CA SER A 175 3.04 3.75 -7.49
C SER A 175 4.34 3.58 -8.26
N GLU A 176 5.32 2.95 -7.62
CA GLU A 176 6.64 2.69 -8.20
C GLU A 176 6.72 1.28 -8.78
N PHE A 177 7.50 1.14 -9.86
CA PHE A 177 7.86 -0.11 -10.52
C PHE A 177 9.37 -0.12 -10.79
N ALA A 178 10.17 -0.34 -9.75
CA ALA A 178 11.64 -0.39 -9.87
C ALA A 178 12.05 -1.71 -10.53
N MET A 179 12.15 -1.73 -11.84
CA MET A 179 12.50 -2.94 -12.60
C MET A 179 13.93 -3.39 -12.30
N ALA A 180 14.14 -4.71 -12.17
CA ALA A 180 15.43 -5.30 -11.86
C ALA A 180 16.43 -5.30 -13.03
N GLY A 181 16.01 -4.88 -14.22
CA GLY A 181 16.83 -4.82 -15.42
C GLY A 181 16.28 -3.84 -16.45
N ASP A 182 17.01 -3.68 -17.53
CA ASP A 182 16.57 -2.91 -18.70
C ASP A 182 15.65 -3.81 -19.55
N HIS A 183 14.35 -3.50 -19.53
CA HIS A 183 13.30 -4.29 -20.18
C HIS A 183 12.50 -3.41 -21.12
N THR A 184 11.99 -3.99 -22.18
CA THR A 184 11.00 -3.33 -23.05
C THR A 184 9.67 -3.21 -22.29
N ALA A 185 9.16 -1.99 -22.18
CA ALA A 185 7.86 -1.73 -21.58
C ALA A 185 6.82 -1.43 -22.68
N TRP A 186 5.67 -2.09 -22.59
CA TRP A 186 4.51 -1.79 -23.43
C TRP A 186 3.52 -0.97 -22.60
N TRP A 187 3.17 0.20 -23.05
CA TRP A 187 2.27 1.08 -22.33
C TRP A 187 1.34 1.84 -23.26
N LEU A 188 0.22 2.27 -22.75
CA LEU A 188 -0.79 3.00 -23.47
C LEU A 188 -1.08 4.33 -22.75
N PRO A 189 -0.91 5.51 -23.40
CA PRO A 189 -1.33 6.76 -22.80
C PRO A 189 -2.84 6.75 -22.56
N GLY A 190 -3.29 7.17 -21.40
CA GLY A 190 -4.70 7.17 -21.02
C GLY A 190 -5.49 8.35 -21.60
N ASP A 191 -5.40 8.61 -22.90
CA ASP A 191 -6.16 9.64 -23.60
C ASP A 191 -7.16 9.03 -24.62
N TYR A 192 -7.98 9.86 -25.27
CA TYR A 192 -9.04 9.40 -26.16
C TYR A 192 -8.55 8.87 -27.51
N ASP A 193 -7.32 9.18 -27.89
CA ASP A 193 -6.70 8.77 -29.17
C ASP A 193 -5.54 7.80 -28.93
N THR A 194 -5.69 6.90 -27.96
CA THR A 194 -4.62 6.00 -27.55
C THR A 194 -4.26 4.99 -28.61
N GLN A 195 -2.99 4.98 -28.99
CA GLN A 195 -2.35 3.89 -29.69
C GLN A 195 -1.27 3.28 -28.80
N GLU A 196 -1.10 1.99 -28.86
CA GLU A 196 -0.02 1.32 -28.16
C GLU A 196 1.33 1.91 -28.57
N GLN A 197 2.17 2.20 -27.60
CA GLN A 197 3.52 2.75 -27.82
C GLN A 197 4.54 1.82 -27.17
N GLU A 198 5.58 1.49 -27.91
CA GLU A 198 6.74 0.79 -27.39
C GLU A 198 7.77 1.82 -26.91
N THR A 199 8.25 1.67 -25.67
CA THR A 199 9.34 2.47 -25.12
C THR A 199 10.50 1.56 -24.73
N GLN A 200 11.69 1.99 -25.05
CA GLN A 200 12.96 1.37 -24.64
C GLN A 200 13.55 2.13 -23.47
#